data_b091cfaeedcdde2488f9180cbb08c05c
#
_entry.id   b091cfaeedcdde2488f9180cbb08c05c
#
_cell.length_a   1.000
_cell.length_b   1.000
_cell.length_c   1.000
_cell.angle_alpha   90.00
_cell.angle_beta   90.00
_cell.angle_gamma   90.00
#
_symmetry.space_group_name_H-M   'P 1'
#
loop_
_entity.id
_entity.type
_entity.pdbx_description
1 polymer ?
#
loop_
_entity_poly.entity_id
_entity_poly.type
_entity_poly.pdbx_seq_one_letter_code
_entity_poly.pdbx_strand_id
1 'polypeptide(L)'
;MNLEKYNIKIEREALRINKKNNKSQKGFPKAFGKSETNRFIFCDEDDESILKIATPFENSIATAYNKFEEITNVVIEELYKIEEYIWPETNYKEDNTYAKITISVDEDFYEKLKQINSNLPENLEDAYLKIKENFEEKQTMFEKIYGICKVKARKSNIQITNIKLNQFNKNGISESDCTLLVGFALGCLEDDNSRNLKEEIKFLERLNEKYSFGLKNGLDKLKIELKEKSKHFEGVNLEKEEIESLAKEYAEEGHNARYCMQKYKKLVAESVVLIKDAISQGVDYEVLNEAKSIVQLRTKGKEEFVIEGNKTDRDTYIFPIITDDKFTSKEIMQEHGLCVPKAILLEKDMEQSDKEALVEPFYNNPLVVKPRNTNYGTGITVFAKPASKKQILNAINYAFEFDNNVLIEEYVKGMEYRFLVINGKCLSVAHRRIASVVGDGKSTIKELIEAKNKEPWHFLTGTPVKMDEPVVEYLKLQGYNFDSILPKDKRVFLRTNSNCSTGGESIDMTDYMPTYFKKIAEKAAKAFEAKICGVDIIIDNIEKEEYSIIEINDNPGYSINEWPYEGEGEKIGIAILKLLDLLPEKKIK
;
A
#
# COMPACT_ATOMS: atom_id res chain seq x y z
N MET A 1 15.59 -26.60 -16.19
CA MET A 1 15.96 -25.54 -17.15
C MET A 1 15.56 -24.23 -16.49
N ASN A 2 16.51 -23.44 -16.01
CA ASN A 2 16.21 -22.15 -15.37
C ASN A 2 15.93 -21.15 -16.49
N LEU A 3 14.66 -20.85 -16.72
CA LEU A 3 14.20 -19.85 -17.67
C LEU A 3 14.16 -18.47 -16.99
N GLU A 4 15.26 -18.08 -16.37
CA GLU A 4 15.33 -16.91 -15.46
C GLU A 4 15.32 -15.53 -16.14
N LYS A 5 15.07 -15.42 -17.44
CA LYS A 5 15.07 -14.12 -18.13
C LYS A 5 13.95 -13.99 -19.16
N TYR A 6 12.71 -14.07 -18.72
CA TYR A 6 11.60 -13.64 -19.55
C TYR A 6 11.31 -12.17 -19.30
N ASN A 7 11.15 -11.39 -20.35
CA ASN A 7 10.52 -10.08 -20.28
C ASN A 7 9.02 -10.27 -20.45
N ILE A 8 8.32 -10.54 -19.34
CA ILE A 8 6.88 -10.82 -19.33
C ILE A 8 6.14 -9.58 -18.89
N LYS A 9 5.15 -9.17 -19.68
CA LYS A 9 4.23 -8.09 -19.37
C LYS A 9 2.81 -8.61 -19.44
N ILE A 10 2.03 -8.37 -18.39
CA ILE A 10 0.59 -8.67 -18.36
C ILE A 10 -0.15 -7.37 -18.59
N GLU A 11 -1.08 -7.36 -19.52
CA GLU A 11 -1.97 -6.22 -19.81
C GLU A 11 -3.43 -6.66 -19.75
N ARG A 12 -4.28 -5.82 -19.18
CA ARG A 12 -5.73 -5.98 -19.15
C ARG A 12 -6.38 -4.73 -19.68
N GLU A 13 -7.39 -4.92 -20.53
CA GLU A 13 -8.32 -3.88 -20.94
C GLU A 13 -9.61 -4.06 -20.14
N ALA A 14 -10.15 -2.99 -19.60
CA ALA A 14 -11.38 -3.03 -18.83
C ALA A 14 -12.22 -1.79 -19.09
N LEU A 15 -13.52 -1.97 -19.30
CA LEU A 15 -14.45 -0.87 -19.44
C LEU A 15 -14.64 -0.18 -18.10
N ARG A 16 -14.51 1.14 -18.06
CA ARG A 16 -14.74 1.94 -16.85
C ARG A 16 -16.19 2.42 -16.81
N ILE A 17 -16.88 2.13 -15.72
CA ILE A 17 -18.31 2.41 -15.57
C ILE A 17 -18.55 3.26 -14.32
N ASN A 18 -19.43 4.24 -14.44
CA ASN A 18 -19.88 5.05 -13.31
C ASN A 18 -21.03 4.32 -12.58
N LYS A 19 -20.89 4.19 -11.26
CA LYS A 19 -21.82 3.47 -10.39
C LYS A 19 -23.24 4.08 -10.35
N LYS A 20 -23.34 5.41 -10.46
CA LYS A 20 -24.65 6.10 -10.34
C LYS A 20 -25.55 5.92 -11.55
N ASN A 21 -24.97 5.85 -12.73
CA ASN A 21 -25.74 5.87 -13.98
C ASN A 21 -25.50 4.68 -14.90
N ASN A 22 -24.61 3.75 -14.50
CA ASN A 22 -24.21 2.57 -15.27
C ASN A 22 -23.74 2.88 -16.70
N LYS A 23 -23.12 4.06 -16.89
CA LYS A 23 -22.58 4.47 -18.20
C LYS A 23 -21.06 4.42 -18.19
N SER A 24 -20.49 4.09 -19.35
CA SER A 24 -19.04 4.16 -19.54
C SER A 24 -18.53 5.58 -19.32
N GLN A 25 -17.35 5.69 -18.69
CA GLN A 25 -16.66 6.94 -18.42
C GLN A 25 -15.47 7.10 -19.35
N LYS A 26 -15.34 8.27 -19.95
CA LYS A 26 -14.24 8.60 -20.86
C LYS A 26 -13.15 9.42 -20.19
N GLY A 27 -11.96 9.34 -20.76
CA GLY A 27 -10.78 10.09 -20.33
C GLY A 27 -10.02 9.45 -19.17
N PHE A 28 -8.79 9.86 -18.96
CA PHE A 28 -7.91 9.30 -17.94
C PHE A 28 -8.27 9.81 -16.53
N PRO A 29 -8.46 8.91 -15.52
CA PRO A 29 -8.83 9.33 -14.18
C PRO A 29 -7.70 10.10 -13.50
N LYS A 30 -8.03 11.26 -12.90
CA LYS A 30 -7.04 12.13 -12.24
C LYS A 30 -6.30 11.45 -11.07
N ALA A 31 -6.91 10.47 -10.45
CA ALA A 31 -6.31 9.69 -9.36
C ALA A 31 -4.98 9.02 -9.76
N PHE A 32 -4.82 8.68 -11.04
CA PHE A 32 -3.63 8.00 -11.56
C PHE A 32 -2.57 8.93 -12.15
N GLY A 33 -2.61 10.20 -11.83
CA GLY A 33 -1.65 11.18 -12.32
C GLY A 33 -1.90 11.58 -13.77
N LYS A 34 -0.89 11.45 -14.62
CA LYS A 34 -0.98 11.76 -16.05
C LYS A 34 -0.82 10.52 -16.91
N SER A 35 -1.66 10.36 -17.92
CA SER A 35 -1.63 9.23 -18.85
C SER A 35 -0.25 9.05 -19.49
N GLU A 36 0.40 10.15 -19.90
CA GLU A 36 1.69 10.10 -20.61
C GLU A 36 2.85 9.63 -19.73
N THR A 37 2.72 9.74 -18.41
CA THR A 37 3.78 9.38 -17.46
C THR A 37 3.48 8.11 -16.67
N ASN A 38 2.22 7.70 -16.62
CA ASN A 38 1.85 6.47 -15.94
C ASN A 38 2.24 5.25 -16.79
N ARG A 39 3.03 4.34 -16.21
CA ARG A 39 3.54 3.13 -16.88
C ARG A 39 2.62 1.93 -16.76
N PHE A 40 1.69 1.98 -15.82
CA PHE A 40 0.85 0.84 -15.47
C PHE A 40 -0.59 1.03 -15.94
N ILE A 41 -1.04 2.28 -16.05
CA ILE A 41 -2.43 2.61 -16.30
C ILE A 41 -2.49 3.65 -17.43
N PHE A 42 -3.28 3.39 -18.46
CA PHE A 42 -3.48 4.30 -19.59
C PHE A 42 -4.83 4.05 -20.26
N CYS A 43 -5.36 5.03 -20.98
CA CYS A 43 -6.56 4.85 -21.79
C CYS A 43 -6.22 4.20 -23.13
N ASP A 44 -7.18 3.50 -23.69
CA ASP A 44 -7.07 3.05 -25.08
C ASP A 44 -7.07 4.27 -26.04
N GLU A 45 -6.30 4.18 -27.13
CA GLU A 45 -6.18 5.27 -28.10
C GLU A 45 -7.46 5.44 -28.93
N ASP A 46 -8.19 4.35 -29.18
CA ASP A 46 -9.38 4.32 -30.00
C ASP A 46 -10.66 4.53 -29.16
N ASP A 47 -10.67 4.09 -27.90
CA ASP A 47 -11.81 4.25 -26.99
C ASP A 47 -11.35 4.65 -25.59
N GLU A 48 -11.43 5.94 -25.28
CA GLU A 48 -11.05 6.49 -23.96
C GLU A 48 -11.88 5.97 -22.78
N SER A 49 -12.96 5.20 -23.03
CA SER A 49 -13.70 4.53 -21.96
C SER A 49 -13.05 3.22 -21.51
N ILE A 50 -12.09 2.72 -22.29
CA ILE A 50 -11.33 1.53 -21.96
C ILE A 50 -10.07 1.93 -21.20
N LEU A 51 -9.93 1.40 -19.98
CA LEU A 51 -8.74 1.52 -19.17
C LEU A 51 -7.84 0.31 -19.41
N LYS A 52 -6.59 0.55 -19.77
CA LYS A 52 -5.55 -0.47 -19.88
C LYS A 52 -4.75 -0.52 -18.62
N ILE A 53 -4.65 -1.69 -18.00
CA ILE A 53 -3.84 -1.97 -16.82
C ILE A 53 -2.72 -2.89 -17.24
N ALA A 54 -1.47 -2.53 -16.98
CA ALA A 54 -0.31 -3.25 -17.44
C ALA A 54 0.78 -3.34 -16.38
N THR A 55 1.50 -4.47 -16.34
CA THR A 55 2.73 -4.58 -15.54
C THR A 55 3.92 -4.00 -16.27
N PRO A 56 5.03 -3.67 -15.58
CA PRO A 56 6.32 -3.58 -16.25
C PRO A 56 6.73 -4.94 -16.81
N PHE A 57 7.82 -4.98 -17.58
CA PHE A 57 8.42 -6.25 -17.98
C PHE A 57 9.09 -6.91 -16.77
N GLU A 58 8.67 -8.13 -16.48
CA GLU A 58 9.16 -8.93 -15.36
C GLU A 58 9.92 -10.16 -15.85
N ASN A 59 10.83 -10.65 -15.03
CA ASN A 59 11.68 -11.79 -15.36
C ASN A 59 10.98 -13.15 -15.18
N SER A 60 9.83 -13.20 -14.53
CA SER A 60 9.03 -14.40 -14.33
C SER A 60 7.54 -14.11 -14.41
N ILE A 61 6.76 -15.14 -14.75
CA ILE A 61 5.30 -15.04 -14.78
C ILE A 61 4.74 -14.81 -13.39
N ALA A 62 5.26 -15.51 -12.39
CA ALA A 62 4.80 -15.36 -11.02
C ALA A 62 4.97 -13.92 -10.52
N THR A 63 6.10 -13.29 -10.84
CA THR A 63 6.35 -11.88 -10.49
C THR A 63 5.42 -10.96 -11.27
N ALA A 64 5.25 -11.16 -12.56
CA ALA A 64 4.35 -10.36 -13.40
C ALA A 64 2.90 -10.49 -12.92
N TYR A 65 2.44 -11.70 -12.62
CA TYR A 65 1.08 -11.94 -12.14
C TYR A 65 0.82 -11.29 -10.77
N ASN A 66 1.73 -11.44 -9.83
CA ASN A 66 1.59 -10.79 -8.52
C ASN A 66 1.54 -9.25 -8.64
N LYS A 67 2.41 -8.66 -9.45
CA LYS A 67 2.35 -7.21 -9.73
C LYS A 67 1.05 -6.81 -10.43
N PHE A 68 0.56 -7.63 -11.34
CA PHE A 68 -0.70 -7.38 -12.03
C PHE A 68 -1.88 -7.35 -11.04
N GLU A 69 -1.95 -8.28 -10.10
CA GLU A 69 -2.98 -8.27 -9.05
C GLU A 69 -2.87 -7.03 -8.18
N GLU A 70 -1.67 -6.68 -7.72
CA GLU A 70 -1.44 -5.48 -6.90
C GLU A 70 -1.84 -4.19 -7.64
N ILE A 71 -1.46 -4.05 -8.92
CA ILE A 71 -1.84 -2.90 -9.73
C ILE A 71 -3.37 -2.85 -9.91
N THR A 72 -4.00 -3.99 -10.21
CA THR A 72 -5.45 -4.08 -10.38
C THR A 72 -6.20 -3.70 -9.10
N ASN A 73 -5.74 -4.17 -7.95
CA ASN A 73 -6.33 -3.83 -6.65
C ASN A 73 -6.25 -2.32 -6.37
N VAL A 74 -5.11 -1.68 -6.66
CA VAL A 74 -4.96 -0.22 -6.53
C VAL A 74 -5.92 0.51 -7.48
N VAL A 75 -6.09 0.03 -8.71
CA VAL A 75 -7.04 0.63 -9.68
C VAL A 75 -8.47 0.53 -9.16
N ILE A 76 -8.89 -0.63 -8.64
CA ILE A 76 -10.21 -0.84 -8.09
C ILE A 76 -10.44 0.11 -6.90
N GLU A 77 -9.50 0.20 -5.98
CA GLU A 77 -9.58 1.07 -4.80
C GLU A 77 -9.74 2.54 -5.19
N GLU A 78 -8.89 3.05 -6.08
CA GLU A 78 -8.92 4.47 -6.47
C GLU A 78 -10.18 4.83 -7.28
N LEU A 79 -10.65 3.93 -8.16
CA LEU A 79 -11.89 4.15 -8.90
C LEU A 79 -13.11 4.11 -7.99
N TYR A 80 -13.10 3.24 -6.98
CA TYR A 80 -14.21 3.17 -6.01
C TYR A 80 -14.42 4.49 -5.26
N LYS A 81 -13.34 5.21 -4.92
CA LYS A 81 -13.41 6.53 -4.25
C LYS A 81 -14.13 7.60 -5.08
N ILE A 82 -14.12 7.47 -6.39
CA ILE A 82 -14.81 8.38 -7.32
C ILE A 82 -16.11 7.80 -7.88
N GLU A 83 -16.65 6.76 -7.21
CA GLU A 83 -17.87 6.06 -7.61
C GLU A 83 -17.81 5.47 -9.02
N GLU A 84 -16.65 4.98 -9.41
CA GLU A 84 -16.40 4.25 -10.65
C GLU A 84 -15.89 2.85 -10.36
N TYR A 85 -16.00 1.95 -11.32
CA TYR A 85 -15.44 0.61 -11.26
C TYR A 85 -15.05 0.12 -12.65
N ILE A 86 -14.17 -0.86 -12.69
CA ILE A 86 -13.84 -1.57 -13.92
C ILE A 86 -14.77 -2.76 -14.09
N TRP A 87 -15.27 -2.95 -15.29
CA TRP A 87 -16.09 -4.10 -15.63
C TRP A 87 -15.19 -5.34 -15.70
N PRO A 88 -15.45 -6.40 -14.94
CA PRO A 88 -14.54 -7.54 -14.83
C PRO A 88 -14.51 -8.42 -16.07
N GLU A 89 -15.61 -8.45 -16.80
CA GLU A 89 -15.76 -9.25 -18.00
C GLU A 89 -16.20 -8.38 -19.16
N THR A 90 -15.66 -8.60 -20.32
CA THR A 90 -15.88 -7.78 -21.49
C THR A 90 -16.92 -8.26 -22.42
N ASN A 91 -17.94 -8.81 -21.94
CA ASN A 91 -19.12 -9.07 -22.76
C ASN A 91 -19.97 -7.83 -23.07
N TYR A 92 -19.42 -6.62 -22.85
CA TYR A 92 -20.20 -5.41 -23.13
C TYR A 92 -20.32 -5.08 -24.62
N LYS A 93 -19.40 -5.54 -25.42
CA LYS A 93 -19.45 -5.66 -26.89
C LYS A 93 -18.46 -6.72 -27.27
N GLU A 94 -18.95 -7.83 -27.78
CA GLU A 94 -18.20 -8.83 -28.51
C GLU A 94 -16.68 -8.63 -28.45
N ASP A 95 -15.98 -9.37 -27.62
CA ASP A 95 -14.56 -9.65 -27.68
C ASP A 95 -13.51 -8.84 -26.88
N ASN A 96 -13.75 -8.04 -25.87
CA ASN A 96 -12.65 -7.16 -25.43
C ASN A 96 -12.31 -7.05 -23.94
N THR A 97 -12.36 -8.08 -23.11
CA THR A 97 -11.54 -8.17 -21.92
C THR A 97 -10.48 -9.22 -22.06
N TYR A 98 -9.30 -8.75 -22.25
CA TYR A 98 -8.19 -9.65 -22.44
C TYR A 98 -7.08 -9.27 -21.46
N ALA A 99 -6.63 -10.20 -20.64
CA ALA A 99 -5.29 -10.08 -20.16
C ALA A 99 -4.39 -10.36 -21.36
N LYS A 100 -3.61 -9.39 -21.74
CA LYS A 100 -2.56 -9.54 -22.73
C LYS A 100 -1.30 -9.95 -21.98
N ILE A 101 -0.82 -11.16 -22.21
CA ILE A 101 0.53 -11.51 -21.85
C ILE A 101 1.41 -11.22 -23.04
N THR A 102 2.35 -10.32 -22.85
CA THR A 102 3.39 -10.06 -23.86
C THR A 102 4.66 -10.75 -23.41
N ILE A 103 5.13 -11.69 -24.20
CA ILE A 103 6.41 -12.38 -24.02
C ILE A 103 7.41 -11.76 -24.97
N SER A 104 8.52 -11.29 -24.45
CA SER A 104 9.63 -10.76 -25.24
C SER A 104 10.68 -11.85 -25.42
N VAL A 105 10.96 -12.22 -26.67
CA VAL A 105 11.95 -13.22 -27.04
C VAL A 105 13.19 -12.50 -27.54
N ASP A 106 14.26 -12.54 -26.76
CA ASP A 106 15.60 -12.09 -27.16
C ASP A 106 16.46 -13.25 -27.67
N GLU A 107 17.68 -12.98 -28.09
CA GLU A 107 18.58 -14.00 -28.64
C GLU A 107 18.87 -15.13 -27.65
N ASP A 108 19.10 -14.81 -26.38
CA ASP A 108 19.37 -15.81 -25.34
C ASP A 108 18.18 -16.75 -25.12
N PHE A 109 16.98 -16.21 -25.18
CA PHE A 109 15.75 -16.99 -25.07
C PHE A 109 15.49 -17.81 -26.32
N TYR A 110 15.75 -17.25 -27.49
CA TYR A 110 15.60 -17.95 -28.77
C TYR A 110 16.52 -19.16 -28.88
N GLU A 111 17.78 -19.06 -28.48
CA GLU A 111 18.73 -20.18 -28.46
C GLU A 111 18.26 -21.32 -27.53
N LYS A 112 17.64 -20.99 -26.41
CA LYS A 112 17.04 -22.00 -25.52
C LYS A 112 15.83 -22.69 -26.17
N LEU A 113 15.01 -21.94 -26.90
CA LEU A 113 13.88 -22.51 -27.67
C LEU A 113 14.38 -23.45 -28.78
N LYS A 114 15.46 -23.12 -29.47
CA LYS A 114 16.09 -23.98 -30.49
C LYS A 114 16.55 -25.32 -29.92
N GLN A 115 17.05 -25.34 -28.69
CA GLN A 115 17.43 -26.61 -28.01
C GLN A 115 16.22 -27.51 -27.78
N ILE A 116 15.02 -26.93 -27.67
CA ILE A 116 13.76 -27.68 -27.45
C ILE A 116 13.12 -28.05 -28.80
N ASN A 117 13.24 -27.19 -29.80
CA ASN A 117 12.69 -27.39 -31.13
C ASN A 117 13.75 -27.07 -32.20
N SER A 118 14.33 -28.10 -32.76
CA SER A 118 15.38 -28.00 -33.77
C SER A 118 14.89 -27.54 -35.15
N ASN A 119 13.57 -27.41 -35.34
CA ASN A 119 12.99 -26.94 -36.59
C ASN A 119 12.80 -25.42 -36.63
N LEU A 120 13.14 -24.72 -35.55
CA LEU A 120 13.11 -23.25 -35.56
C LEU A 120 14.17 -22.68 -36.51
N PRO A 121 13.94 -21.50 -37.12
CA PRO A 121 14.92 -20.79 -37.94
C PRO A 121 16.29 -20.69 -37.25
N GLU A 122 17.35 -20.54 -38.05
CA GLU A 122 18.71 -20.64 -37.55
C GLU A 122 19.05 -19.56 -36.52
N ASN A 123 18.44 -18.39 -36.64
CA ASN A 123 18.61 -17.27 -35.71
C ASN A 123 17.31 -16.44 -35.55
N LEU A 124 17.32 -15.52 -34.60
CA LEU A 124 16.17 -14.66 -34.26
C LEU A 124 15.79 -13.73 -35.44
N GLU A 125 16.74 -13.31 -36.28
CA GLU A 125 16.48 -12.47 -37.44
C GLU A 125 15.70 -13.23 -38.53
N ASP A 126 16.07 -14.47 -38.78
CA ASP A 126 15.34 -15.35 -39.73
C ASP A 126 13.93 -15.65 -39.22
N ALA A 127 13.79 -15.91 -37.92
CA ALA A 127 12.48 -16.06 -37.27
C ALA A 127 11.64 -14.78 -37.41
N TYR A 128 12.25 -13.62 -37.28
CA TYR A 128 11.59 -12.33 -37.49
C TYR A 128 11.07 -12.16 -38.91
N LEU A 129 11.87 -12.53 -39.91
CA LEU A 129 11.48 -12.41 -41.33
C LEU A 129 10.31 -13.35 -41.64
N LYS A 130 10.39 -14.60 -41.20
CA LYS A 130 9.28 -15.56 -41.34
C LYS A 130 7.98 -15.10 -40.67
N ILE A 131 8.06 -14.53 -39.45
CA ILE A 131 6.91 -13.96 -38.76
C ILE A 131 6.29 -12.83 -39.57
N LYS A 132 7.12 -11.92 -40.09
CA LYS A 132 6.66 -10.78 -40.89
C LYS A 132 5.95 -11.20 -42.18
N GLU A 133 6.44 -12.24 -42.84
CA GLU A 133 5.86 -12.72 -44.10
C GLU A 133 4.56 -13.50 -43.90
N ASN A 134 4.46 -14.29 -42.81
CA ASN A 134 3.35 -15.23 -42.63
C ASN A 134 2.28 -14.81 -41.62
N PHE A 135 2.59 -13.85 -40.75
CA PHE A 135 1.68 -13.53 -39.65
C PHE A 135 0.38 -12.87 -40.13
N GLU A 136 0.45 -11.96 -41.07
CA GLU A 136 -0.73 -11.25 -41.61
C GLU A 136 -1.71 -12.24 -42.28
N GLU A 137 -1.23 -13.23 -43.02
CA GLU A 137 -2.08 -14.26 -43.63
C GLU A 137 -2.70 -15.23 -42.63
N LYS A 138 -1.98 -15.52 -41.54
CA LYS A 138 -2.37 -16.54 -40.53
C LYS A 138 -2.96 -15.92 -39.26
N GLN A 139 -3.08 -14.60 -39.17
CA GLN A 139 -3.52 -13.89 -37.95
C GLN A 139 -4.83 -14.46 -37.37
N THR A 140 -5.84 -14.67 -38.22
CA THR A 140 -7.14 -15.22 -37.77
C THR A 140 -7.03 -16.62 -37.17
N MET A 141 -6.12 -17.43 -37.68
CA MET A 141 -5.87 -18.77 -37.15
C MET A 141 -5.15 -18.70 -35.79
N PHE A 142 -4.15 -17.85 -35.65
CA PHE A 142 -3.44 -17.62 -34.41
C PHE A 142 -4.38 -17.09 -33.33
N GLU A 143 -5.25 -16.14 -33.65
CA GLU A 143 -6.25 -15.59 -32.74
C GLU A 143 -7.24 -16.66 -32.26
N LYS A 144 -7.79 -17.45 -33.18
CA LYS A 144 -8.82 -18.44 -32.85
C LYS A 144 -8.27 -19.67 -32.14
N ILE A 145 -7.12 -20.17 -32.53
CA ILE A 145 -6.58 -21.45 -32.07
C ILE A 145 -5.72 -21.25 -30.82
N TYR A 146 -4.85 -20.23 -30.81
CA TYR A 146 -3.82 -20.04 -29.78
C TYR A 146 -4.10 -18.86 -28.88
N GLY A 147 -5.15 -18.09 -29.15
CA GLY A 147 -5.42 -16.84 -28.43
C GLY A 147 -4.30 -15.82 -28.59
N ILE A 148 -3.47 -15.90 -29.64
CA ILE A 148 -2.41 -14.95 -29.94
C ILE A 148 -3.01 -13.84 -30.79
N CYS A 149 -3.08 -12.62 -30.26
CA CYS A 149 -3.70 -11.49 -30.99
C CYS A 149 -2.70 -10.60 -31.69
N LYS A 150 -1.44 -10.63 -31.33
CA LYS A 150 -0.45 -9.76 -31.94
C LYS A 150 0.96 -10.31 -31.77
N VAL A 151 1.68 -10.38 -32.89
CA VAL A 151 3.12 -10.58 -32.88
C VAL A 151 3.76 -9.30 -33.40
N LYS A 152 4.58 -8.65 -32.57
CA LYS A 152 5.44 -7.54 -32.97
C LYS A 152 6.86 -8.05 -33.05
N ALA A 153 7.46 -8.01 -34.22
CA ALA A 153 8.83 -8.44 -34.40
C ALA A 153 9.73 -7.26 -34.76
N ARG A 154 10.87 -7.18 -34.08
CA ARG A 154 12.00 -6.31 -34.42
C ARG A 154 13.22 -7.19 -34.59
N LYS A 155 14.28 -6.72 -35.29
CA LYS A 155 15.49 -7.51 -35.58
C LYS A 155 16.12 -8.20 -34.35
N SER A 156 15.98 -7.59 -33.16
CA SER A 156 16.58 -8.09 -31.92
C SER A 156 15.56 -8.56 -30.88
N ASN A 157 14.26 -8.55 -31.20
CA ASN A 157 13.24 -8.90 -30.22
C ASN A 157 11.92 -9.23 -30.91
N ILE A 158 11.34 -10.37 -30.56
CA ILE A 158 10.01 -10.78 -30.97
C ILE A 158 9.07 -10.70 -29.77
N GLN A 159 7.97 -9.96 -29.89
CA GLN A 159 6.94 -9.87 -28.87
C GLN A 159 5.71 -10.64 -29.30
N ILE A 160 5.32 -11.63 -28.51
CA ILE A 160 4.14 -12.45 -28.71
C ILE A 160 3.12 -12.06 -27.66
N THR A 161 1.92 -11.66 -28.07
CA THR A 161 0.85 -11.24 -27.16
C THR A 161 -0.29 -12.26 -27.24
N ASN A 162 -0.60 -12.86 -26.09
CA ASN A 162 -1.71 -13.80 -25.92
C ASN A 162 -2.91 -13.08 -25.29
N ILE A 163 -4.12 -13.42 -25.71
CA ILE A 163 -5.34 -12.71 -25.36
C ILE A 163 -6.21 -13.41 -24.32
N LYS A 164 -6.07 -14.70 -24.05
CA LYS A 164 -7.07 -15.43 -23.25
C LYS A 164 -6.75 -15.52 -21.76
N LEU A 165 -7.48 -14.72 -20.95
CA LEU A 165 -7.46 -14.78 -19.47
C LEU A 165 -8.07 -16.06 -18.88
N ASN A 166 -9.02 -16.70 -19.58
CA ASN A 166 -9.70 -17.90 -19.11
C ASN A 166 -8.75 -19.11 -18.90
N GLN A 167 -7.51 -18.99 -19.37
CA GLN A 167 -6.45 -19.97 -19.16
C GLN A 167 -5.63 -19.66 -17.91
N PHE A 168 -5.79 -18.49 -17.31
CA PHE A 168 -5.18 -18.11 -16.04
C PHE A 168 -6.09 -18.54 -14.90
N ASN A 169 -5.75 -19.58 -14.21
CA ASN A 169 -6.33 -19.84 -12.90
C ASN A 169 -5.57 -19.02 -11.84
N LYS A 170 -6.07 -19.02 -10.59
CA LYS A 170 -5.43 -18.34 -9.45
C LYS A 170 -3.94 -18.69 -9.23
N ASN A 171 -3.41 -19.69 -9.91
CA ASN A 171 -2.02 -20.13 -9.82
C ASN A 171 -1.13 -19.57 -10.94
N GLY A 172 -1.66 -18.75 -11.83
CA GLY A 172 -0.95 -18.15 -12.95
C GLY A 172 -0.72 -19.11 -14.11
N ILE A 173 -0.13 -18.61 -15.22
CA ILE A 173 0.46 -19.47 -16.24
C ILE A 173 1.82 -19.93 -15.72
N SER A 174 2.09 -21.21 -15.82
CA SER A 174 3.41 -21.73 -15.47
C SER A 174 4.47 -21.23 -16.48
N GLU A 175 5.73 -21.13 -16.05
CA GLU A 175 6.84 -20.80 -16.95
C GLU A 175 6.92 -21.79 -18.14
N SER A 176 6.54 -23.04 -17.89
CA SER A 176 6.41 -24.07 -18.93
C SER A 176 5.35 -23.75 -19.96
N ASP A 177 4.20 -23.20 -19.55
CA ASP A 177 3.12 -22.82 -20.49
C ASP A 177 3.53 -21.66 -21.38
N CYS A 178 4.32 -20.71 -20.87
CA CYS A 178 4.84 -19.61 -21.69
C CYS A 178 5.91 -20.06 -22.68
N THR A 179 6.83 -20.92 -22.24
CA THR A 179 7.85 -21.48 -23.14
C THR A 179 7.18 -22.24 -24.29
N LEU A 180 6.10 -22.94 -23.99
CA LEU A 180 5.32 -23.64 -25.00
C LEU A 180 4.56 -22.71 -25.92
N LEU A 181 3.91 -21.70 -25.38
CA LEU A 181 3.19 -20.69 -26.20
C LEU A 181 4.16 -19.99 -27.17
N VAL A 182 5.36 -19.65 -26.69
CA VAL A 182 6.38 -19.01 -27.52
C VAL A 182 6.98 -20.01 -28.52
N GLY A 183 7.39 -21.18 -28.07
CA GLY A 183 7.94 -22.22 -28.96
C GLY A 183 6.95 -22.65 -30.01
N PHE A 184 5.68 -22.71 -29.66
CA PHE A 184 4.58 -23.01 -30.54
C PHE A 184 4.31 -21.89 -31.54
N ALA A 185 4.23 -20.64 -31.09
CA ALA A 185 4.07 -19.50 -31.99
C ALA A 185 5.21 -19.40 -33.00
N LEU A 186 6.44 -19.66 -32.60
CA LEU A 186 7.60 -19.67 -33.47
C LEU A 186 7.66 -20.92 -34.36
N GLY A 187 7.24 -22.07 -33.89
CA GLY A 187 7.19 -23.32 -34.66
C GLY A 187 6.06 -23.38 -35.68
N CYS A 188 4.93 -22.70 -35.42
CA CYS A 188 3.82 -22.59 -36.37
C CYS A 188 4.12 -21.67 -37.57
N LEU A 189 5.24 -20.98 -37.56
CA LEU A 189 5.71 -20.15 -38.66
C LEU A 189 6.48 -20.96 -39.73
N GLU A 190 6.75 -22.24 -39.49
CA GLU A 190 7.32 -23.12 -40.49
C GLU A 190 6.24 -23.59 -41.47
N ASP A 191 6.57 -23.49 -42.76
CA ASP A 191 5.72 -23.82 -43.89
C ASP A 191 5.00 -25.15 -43.78
N ASP A 192 3.71 -25.14 -43.53
CA ASP A 192 2.82 -26.07 -44.21
C ASP A 192 1.33 -25.64 -44.12
N ASN A 193 0.71 -25.41 -45.24
CA ASN A 193 -0.72 -25.08 -45.35
C ASN A 193 -1.67 -26.21 -44.93
N SER A 194 -1.15 -27.31 -44.36
CA SER A 194 -1.90 -28.52 -44.01
C SER A 194 -1.84 -28.90 -42.53
N ARG A 195 -1.27 -28.08 -41.61
CA ARG A 195 -1.19 -28.44 -40.20
C ARG A 195 -2.56 -28.58 -39.55
N ASN A 196 -2.86 -29.83 -39.24
CA ASN A 196 -4.08 -30.26 -38.54
C ASN A 196 -3.87 -30.08 -37.03
N LEU A 197 -4.82 -29.45 -36.33
CA LEU A 197 -4.84 -29.28 -34.88
C LEU A 197 -4.57 -30.60 -34.11
N LYS A 198 -4.87 -31.77 -34.69
CA LYS A 198 -4.50 -33.06 -34.15
C LYS A 198 -2.97 -33.29 -34.08
N GLU A 199 -2.24 -32.79 -35.05
CA GLU A 199 -0.77 -32.88 -35.07
C GLU A 199 -0.13 -31.96 -34.06
N GLU A 200 -0.72 -30.81 -33.83
CA GLU A 200 -0.26 -29.83 -32.87
C GLU A 200 -0.49 -30.29 -31.43
N ILE A 201 -1.63 -30.91 -31.15
CA ILE A 201 -1.88 -31.56 -29.84
C ILE A 201 -0.87 -32.68 -29.63
N LYS A 202 -0.57 -33.48 -30.63
CA LYS A 202 0.46 -34.53 -30.54
C LYS A 202 1.87 -33.97 -30.32
N PHE A 203 2.17 -32.79 -30.87
CA PHE A 203 3.44 -32.12 -30.65
C PHE A 203 3.54 -31.62 -29.20
N LEU A 204 2.50 -30.98 -28.68
CA LEU A 204 2.41 -30.52 -27.28
C LEU A 204 2.42 -31.70 -26.28
N GLU A 205 1.78 -32.83 -26.64
CA GLU A 205 1.83 -34.06 -25.85
C GLU A 205 3.26 -34.60 -25.78
N ARG A 206 3.98 -34.67 -26.89
CA ARG A 206 5.40 -35.10 -26.94
C ARG A 206 6.32 -34.15 -26.16
N LEU A 207 6.11 -32.85 -26.21
CA LEU A 207 6.86 -31.88 -25.42
C LEU A 207 6.60 -32.09 -23.92
N ASN A 208 5.34 -32.31 -23.54
CA ASN A 208 4.98 -32.57 -22.16
C ASN A 208 5.55 -33.89 -21.64
N GLU A 209 5.52 -34.95 -22.42
CA GLU A 209 6.12 -36.24 -22.07
C GLU A 209 7.65 -36.16 -21.93
N LYS A 210 8.31 -35.43 -22.84
CA LYS A 210 9.77 -35.35 -22.88
C LYS A 210 10.36 -34.47 -21.77
N TYR A 211 9.65 -33.40 -21.38
CA TYR A 211 10.18 -32.37 -20.50
C TYR A 211 9.39 -32.16 -19.21
N SER A 212 8.31 -32.92 -18.99
CA SER A 212 7.45 -32.86 -17.77
C SER A 212 6.92 -31.46 -17.46
N PHE A 213 6.46 -30.73 -18.47
CA PHE A 213 6.03 -29.33 -18.35
C PHE A 213 4.70 -29.10 -17.62
N GLY A 214 4.02 -30.14 -17.14
CA GLY A 214 2.76 -29.98 -16.40
C GLY A 214 1.54 -29.56 -17.23
N LEU A 215 1.59 -29.73 -18.55
CA LEU A 215 0.58 -29.26 -19.53
C LEU A 215 -0.76 -29.99 -19.52
N LYS A 216 -0.95 -30.99 -18.68
CA LYS A 216 -2.14 -31.84 -18.72
C LYS A 216 -3.44 -31.00 -18.74
N ASN A 217 -3.53 -29.97 -17.93
CA ASN A 217 -4.70 -29.10 -17.86
C ASN A 217 -4.89 -28.20 -19.10
N GLY A 218 -3.79 -27.72 -19.71
CA GLY A 218 -3.83 -26.94 -20.95
C GLY A 218 -4.22 -27.77 -22.16
N LEU A 219 -3.64 -28.99 -22.28
CA LEU A 219 -3.96 -29.96 -23.32
C LEU A 219 -5.40 -30.47 -23.23
N ASP A 220 -5.90 -30.75 -22.03
CA ASP A 220 -7.28 -31.16 -21.83
C ASP A 220 -8.26 -30.03 -22.20
N LYS A 221 -7.93 -28.77 -21.93
CA LYS A 221 -8.72 -27.61 -22.38
C LYS A 221 -8.70 -27.43 -23.89
N LEU A 222 -7.53 -27.55 -24.54
CA LEU A 222 -7.42 -27.51 -26.00
C LEU A 222 -8.23 -28.65 -26.66
N LYS A 223 -8.25 -29.84 -26.06
CA LYS A 223 -9.07 -30.97 -26.52
C LYS A 223 -10.57 -30.70 -26.34
N ILE A 224 -10.96 -29.98 -25.30
CA ILE A 224 -12.35 -29.56 -25.05
C ILE A 224 -12.76 -28.46 -26.04
N GLU A 225 -11.93 -27.44 -26.24
CA GLU A 225 -12.18 -26.39 -27.26
C GLU A 225 -12.32 -26.95 -28.68
N LEU A 226 -11.58 -28.01 -29.00
CA LEU A 226 -11.75 -28.76 -30.25
C LEU A 226 -13.14 -29.38 -30.39
N LYS A 227 -13.71 -29.86 -29.28
CA LYS A 227 -15.06 -30.46 -29.26
C LYS A 227 -16.17 -29.42 -29.25
N GLU A 228 -15.93 -28.22 -28.71
CA GLU A 228 -16.94 -27.16 -28.54
C GLU A 228 -17.00 -26.16 -29.70
N LYS A 229 -16.17 -26.30 -30.72
CA LYS A 229 -16.17 -25.44 -31.93
C LYS A 229 -17.48 -25.34 -32.73
N SER A 230 -18.55 -25.97 -32.26
CA SER A 230 -19.87 -25.91 -32.86
C SER A 230 -20.89 -25.06 -32.10
N LYS A 231 -20.55 -24.48 -30.96
CA LYS A 231 -21.47 -23.60 -30.22
C LYS A 231 -21.00 -22.15 -30.29
N HIS A 232 -21.79 -21.32 -30.97
CA HIS A 232 -21.66 -19.86 -30.89
C HIS A 232 -21.80 -19.45 -29.41
N PHE A 233 -20.86 -18.64 -28.92
CA PHE A 233 -21.05 -17.86 -27.71
C PHE A 233 -22.10 -16.79 -28.01
N GLU A 234 -23.31 -17.00 -27.54
CA GLU A 234 -24.27 -15.91 -27.38
C GLU A 234 -23.78 -15.01 -26.26
N GLY A 235 -23.66 -13.70 -26.54
CA GLY A 235 -23.24 -12.72 -25.55
C GLY A 235 -24.13 -12.78 -24.31
N VAL A 236 -23.54 -12.86 -23.12
CA VAL A 236 -24.27 -12.83 -21.86
C VAL A 236 -24.71 -11.39 -21.62
N ASN A 237 -25.98 -11.09 -21.76
CA ASN A 237 -26.59 -9.86 -21.24
C ASN A 237 -26.69 -10.02 -19.72
N LEU A 238 -25.84 -9.34 -18.97
CA LEU A 238 -25.96 -9.26 -17.51
C LEU A 238 -27.08 -8.28 -17.14
N GLU A 239 -27.97 -8.73 -16.27
CA GLU A 239 -29.02 -7.88 -15.71
C GLU A 239 -28.40 -6.81 -14.77
N LYS A 240 -29.14 -5.71 -14.57
CA LYS A 240 -28.68 -4.59 -13.74
C LYS A 240 -28.30 -5.04 -12.32
N GLU A 241 -29.01 -6.01 -11.75
CA GLU A 241 -28.76 -6.56 -10.40
C GLU A 241 -27.45 -7.36 -10.34
N GLU A 242 -27.09 -8.09 -11.40
CA GLU A 242 -25.80 -8.78 -11.50
C GLU A 242 -24.65 -7.80 -11.60
N ILE A 243 -24.83 -6.69 -12.35
CA ILE A 243 -23.85 -5.59 -12.44
C ILE A 243 -23.63 -4.95 -11.06
N GLU A 244 -24.72 -4.66 -10.33
CA GLU A 244 -24.64 -4.05 -9.00
C GLU A 244 -23.98 -5.00 -7.98
N SER A 245 -24.26 -6.31 -8.07
CA SER A 245 -23.64 -7.34 -7.20
C SER A 245 -22.14 -7.44 -7.44
N LEU A 246 -21.70 -7.53 -8.69
CA LEU A 246 -20.29 -7.57 -9.07
C LEU A 246 -19.57 -6.28 -8.68
N ALA A 247 -20.18 -5.12 -8.92
CA ALA A 247 -19.61 -3.84 -8.52
C ALA A 247 -19.40 -3.75 -7.01
N LYS A 248 -20.33 -4.32 -6.22
CA LYS A 248 -20.19 -4.39 -4.77
C LYS A 248 -19.06 -5.30 -4.34
N GLU A 249 -18.93 -6.48 -4.93
CA GLU A 249 -17.84 -7.43 -4.68
C GLU A 249 -16.47 -6.79 -4.96
N TYR A 250 -16.31 -6.13 -6.11
CA TYR A 250 -15.08 -5.40 -6.46
C TYR A 250 -14.78 -4.23 -5.53
N ALA A 251 -15.83 -3.54 -5.07
CA ALA A 251 -15.66 -2.47 -4.11
C ALA A 251 -15.18 -3.00 -2.74
N GLU A 252 -15.72 -4.14 -2.31
CA GLU A 252 -15.29 -4.81 -1.07
C GLU A 252 -13.86 -5.34 -1.18
N GLU A 253 -13.47 -5.93 -2.32
CA GLU A 253 -12.09 -6.36 -2.60
C GLU A 253 -11.13 -5.17 -2.60
N GLY A 254 -11.45 -4.08 -3.29
CA GLY A 254 -10.63 -2.86 -3.32
C GLY A 254 -10.47 -2.23 -1.93
N HIS A 255 -11.53 -2.24 -1.13
CA HIS A 255 -11.48 -1.73 0.24
C HIS A 255 -10.56 -2.58 1.14
N ASN A 256 -10.62 -3.90 1.01
CA ASN A 256 -9.73 -4.80 1.73
C ASN A 256 -8.27 -4.67 1.26
N ALA A 257 -8.06 -4.49 -0.05
CA ALA A 257 -6.73 -4.26 -0.63
C ALA A 257 -6.08 -2.96 -0.14
N ARG A 258 -6.86 -1.98 0.34
CA ARG A 258 -6.37 -0.72 0.90
C ARG A 258 -5.33 -0.93 2.00
N TYR A 259 -5.50 -1.91 2.85
CA TYR A 259 -4.71 -2.09 4.07
C TYR A 259 -3.58 -3.10 3.94
N CYS A 260 -3.57 -3.92 2.90
CA CYS A 260 -2.53 -4.95 2.74
C CYS A 260 -2.15 -5.16 1.28
N MET A 261 -1.00 -5.82 1.11
CA MET A 261 -0.58 -6.39 -0.16
C MET A 261 -0.54 -7.91 0.01
N GLN A 262 -1.28 -8.64 -0.82
CA GLN A 262 -1.47 -10.10 -0.63
C GLN A 262 -0.15 -10.88 -0.61
N LYS A 263 0.81 -10.46 -1.42
CA LYS A 263 2.13 -11.09 -1.51
C LYS A 263 3.04 -10.75 -0.32
N TYR A 264 2.97 -9.53 0.20
CA TYR A 264 3.91 -8.99 1.18
C TYR A 264 3.23 -8.74 2.52
N LYS A 265 3.12 -9.79 3.33
CA LYS A 265 2.35 -9.76 4.60
C LYS A 265 3.11 -9.15 5.79
N LYS A 266 4.43 -8.95 5.66
CA LYS A 266 5.30 -8.44 6.73
C LYS A 266 5.74 -6.99 6.51
N LEU A 267 5.33 -6.36 5.41
CA LEU A 267 5.60 -4.95 5.20
C LEU A 267 4.87 -4.12 6.26
N VAL A 268 5.53 -3.08 6.76
CA VAL A 268 4.87 -2.07 7.58
C VAL A 268 3.85 -1.29 6.76
N ALA A 269 2.82 -0.76 7.40
CA ALA A 269 1.71 -0.09 6.73
C ALA A 269 2.18 1.09 5.85
N GLU A 270 3.17 1.85 6.29
CA GLU A 270 3.77 2.96 5.55
C GLU A 270 4.39 2.53 4.21
N SER A 271 5.07 1.37 4.20
CA SER A 271 5.61 0.82 2.95
C SER A 271 4.50 0.37 2.01
N VAL A 272 3.40 -0.18 2.54
CA VAL A 272 2.22 -0.54 1.73
C VAL A 272 1.59 0.72 1.11
N VAL A 273 1.41 1.79 1.90
CA VAL A 273 0.94 3.09 1.40
C VAL A 273 1.81 3.59 0.26
N LEU A 274 3.14 3.66 0.49
CA LEU A 274 4.09 4.17 -0.49
C LEU A 274 4.08 3.35 -1.79
N ILE A 275 4.05 2.03 -1.71
CA ILE A 275 4.00 1.15 -2.88
C ILE A 275 2.69 1.33 -3.65
N LYS A 276 1.55 1.42 -2.97
CA LYS A 276 0.25 1.63 -3.62
C LYS A 276 0.19 2.97 -4.33
N ASP A 277 0.70 4.02 -3.71
CA ASP A 277 0.81 5.33 -4.36
C ASP A 277 1.82 5.30 -5.52
N ALA A 278 2.94 4.59 -5.40
CA ALA A 278 3.87 4.37 -6.50
C ALA A 278 3.18 3.68 -7.68
N ILE A 279 2.44 2.61 -7.42
CA ILE A 279 1.64 1.90 -8.44
C ILE A 279 0.65 2.86 -9.10
N SER A 280 -0.13 3.61 -8.32
CA SER A 280 -1.13 4.55 -8.86
C SER A 280 -0.52 5.59 -9.79
N GLN A 281 0.72 6.02 -9.49
CA GLN A 281 1.45 7.01 -10.28
C GLN A 281 2.36 6.40 -11.36
N GLY A 282 2.37 5.08 -11.52
CA GLY A 282 3.18 4.38 -12.51
C GLY A 282 4.68 4.34 -12.21
N VAL A 283 5.06 4.46 -10.94
CA VAL A 283 6.43 4.25 -10.45
C VAL A 283 6.63 2.77 -10.16
N ASP A 284 7.65 2.16 -10.75
CA ASP A 284 7.98 0.76 -10.53
C ASP A 284 8.58 0.54 -9.14
N TYR A 285 8.37 -0.66 -8.58
CA TYR A 285 8.84 -1.01 -7.24
C TYR A 285 9.36 -2.44 -7.18
N GLU A 286 10.27 -2.66 -6.25
CA GLU A 286 10.75 -3.99 -5.88
C GLU A 286 10.91 -4.06 -4.36
N VAL A 287 10.38 -5.11 -3.73
CA VAL A 287 10.58 -5.37 -2.31
C VAL A 287 11.84 -6.20 -2.15
N LEU A 288 12.92 -5.56 -1.71
CA LEU A 288 14.23 -6.21 -1.53
C LEU A 288 14.30 -7.02 -0.23
N ASN A 289 13.63 -6.53 0.82
CA ASN A 289 13.58 -7.21 2.10
C ASN A 289 12.26 -6.90 2.81
N GLU A 290 11.35 -7.88 2.82
CA GLU A 290 10.04 -7.72 3.42
C GLU A 290 10.10 -7.51 4.94
N ALA A 291 10.96 -8.26 5.65
CA ALA A 291 11.05 -8.20 7.11
C ALA A 291 11.59 -6.87 7.64
N LYS A 292 12.42 -6.18 6.83
CA LYS A 292 12.95 -4.83 7.12
C LYS A 292 12.23 -3.73 6.35
N SER A 293 11.21 -4.09 5.59
CA SER A 293 10.46 -3.17 4.72
C SER A 293 11.38 -2.30 3.85
N ILE A 294 12.40 -2.93 3.22
CA ILE A 294 13.29 -2.26 2.28
C ILE A 294 12.69 -2.37 0.89
N VAL A 295 12.39 -1.23 0.30
CA VAL A 295 11.76 -1.09 -1.02
C VAL A 295 12.67 -0.28 -1.93
N GLN A 296 12.85 -0.74 -3.15
CA GLN A 296 13.44 0.03 -4.24
C GLN A 296 12.33 0.57 -5.12
N LEU A 297 12.36 1.86 -5.40
CA LEU A 297 11.44 2.55 -6.30
C LEU A 297 12.19 2.99 -7.55
N ARG A 298 11.59 2.82 -8.72
CA ARG A 298 12.28 3.05 -10.00
C ARG A 298 11.44 3.83 -11.00
N THR A 299 12.06 4.78 -11.66
CA THR A 299 11.54 5.42 -12.87
C THR A 299 12.60 5.37 -13.97
N LYS A 300 12.32 5.93 -15.15
CA LYS A 300 13.31 5.98 -16.23
C LYS A 300 14.52 6.83 -15.84
N GLY A 301 15.62 6.17 -15.48
CA GLY A 301 16.91 6.79 -15.16
C GLY A 301 17.07 7.22 -13.70
N LYS A 302 16.17 6.82 -12.80
CA LYS A 302 16.28 7.11 -11.37
C LYS A 302 15.82 5.93 -10.53
N GLU A 303 16.61 5.63 -9.49
CA GLU A 303 16.32 4.61 -8.48
C GLU A 303 16.50 5.21 -7.10
N GLU A 304 15.60 4.85 -6.18
CA GLU A 304 15.61 5.30 -4.79
C GLU A 304 15.34 4.13 -3.86
N PHE A 305 16.02 4.09 -2.71
CA PHE A 305 15.75 3.11 -1.66
C PHE A 305 14.99 3.77 -0.53
N VAL A 306 13.95 3.11 -0.06
CA VAL A 306 13.14 3.55 1.07
C VAL A 306 13.02 2.41 2.08
N ILE A 307 13.21 2.71 3.35
CA ILE A 307 13.05 1.77 4.46
C ILE A 307 11.83 2.20 5.27
N GLU A 308 10.98 1.23 5.62
CA GLU A 308 9.78 1.46 6.42
C GLU A 308 8.84 2.54 5.85
N GLY A 309 8.94 2.80 4.55
CA GLY A 309 8.08 3.74 3.83
C GLY A 309 8.44 5.22 3.97
N ASN A 310 9.31 5.61 4.89
CA ASN A 310 9.63 7.00 5.19
C ASN A 310 11.12 7.30 5.43
N LYS A 311 11.94 6.30 5.71
CA LYS A 311 13.39 6.51 5.87
C LYS A 311 14.05 6.54 4.50
N THR A 312 14.58 7.70 4.14
CA THR A 312 15.19 8.00 2.84
C THR A 312 16.57 8.62 3.04
N ASP A 313 17.30 8.81 1.95
CA ASP A 313 18.58 9.55 1.95
C ASP A 313 18.40 11.09 2.03
N ARG A 314 17.15 11.57 2.09
CA ARG A 314 16.85 13.00 2.19
C ARG A 314 17.00 13.55 3.60
N ASP A 315 16.79 12.72 4.62
CA ASP A 315 17.03 13.06 6.02
C ASP A 315 18.49 12.75 6.41
N THR A 316 19.04 13.56 7.32
CA THR A 316 20.41 13.34 7.81
C THR A 316 20.43 12.15 8.77
N TYR A 317 21.56 11.44 8.82
CA TYR A 317 21.77 10.36 9.79
C TYR A 317 21.68 10.84 11.25
N ILE A 318 21.93 12.12 11.51
CA ILE A 318 21.91 12.72 12.84
C ILE A 318 20.48 12.95 13.33
N PHE A 319 19.53 13.20 12.43
CA PHE A 319 18.15 13.52 12.79
C PHE A 319 17.49 12.46 13.71
N PRO A 320 17.48 11.17 13.38
CA PRO A 320 16.95 10.15 14.27
C PRO A 320 17.64 10.11 15.64
N ILE A 321 18.97 10.30 15.69
CA ILE A 321 19.74 10.27 16.93
C ILE A 321 19.32 11.41 17.87
N ILE A 322 19.09 12.61 17.32
CA ILE A 322 18.64 13.76 18.12
C ILE A 322 17.21 13.56 18.60
N THR A 323 16.32 13.05 17.75
CA THR A 323 14.89 12.91 18.08
C THR A 323 14.62 11.81 19.07
N ASP A 324 15.46 10.78 19.14
CA ASP A 324 15.40 9.75 20.18
C ASP A 324 15.65 10.33 21.59
N ASP A 325 16.43 11.41 21.68
CA ASP A 325 16.66 12.12 22.93
C ASP A 325 15.61 13.22 23.15
N LYS A 326 14.58 12.90 23.93
CA LYS A 326 13.44 13.80 24.18
C LYS A 326 13.84 15.10 24.90
N PHE A 327 14.91 15.08 25.70
CA PHE A 327 15.38 16.27 26.40
C PHE A 327 16.10 17.22 25.44
N THR A 328 17.10 16.73 24.72
CA THR A 328 17.85 17.52 23.72
C THR A 328 16.93 18.07 22.62
N SER A 329 15.96 17.26 22.16
CA SER A 329 14.98 17.73 21.17
C SER A 329 14.17 18.93 21.68
N LYS A 330 13.79 18.96 22.96
CA LYS A 330 13.08 20.10 23.58
C LYS A 330 13.94 21.34 23.67
N GLU A 331 15.22 21.19 24.05
CA GLU A 331 16.16 22.31 24.10
C GLU A 331 16.32 22.96 22.72
N ILE A 332 16.50 22.15 21.68
CA ILE A 332 16.58 22.65 20.29
C ILE A 332 15.29 23.41 19.90
N MET A 333 14.11 22.85 20.21
CA MET A 333 12.84 23.52 19.92
C MET A 333 12.69 24.85 20.67
N GLN A 334 13.11 24.92 21.95
CA GLN A 334 13.09 26.15 22.74
C GLN A 334 14.03 27.21 22.17
N GLU A 335 15.25 26.84 21.77
CA GLU A 335 16.21 27.76 21.11
C GLU A 335 15.65 28.35 19.82
N HIS A 336 14.80 27.59 19.12
CA HIS A 336 14.09 28.08 17.93
C HIS A 336 12.78 28.82 18.25
N GLY A 337 12.51 29.15 19.55
CA GLY A 337 11.33 29.89 19.96
C GLY A 337 10.01 29.11 19.73
N LEU A 338 10.01 27.82 19.98
CA LEU A 338 8.85 26.94 19.99
C LEU A 338 8.45 26.63 21.44
N CYS A 339 7.14 26.55 21.68
CA CYS A 339 6.61 26.20 23.00
C CYS A 339 6.65 24.70 23.22
N VAL A 340 7.34 24.28 24.25
CA VAL A 340 7.39 22.89 24.75
C VAL A 340 7.11 22.88 26.25
N PRO A 341 6.67 21.76 26.86
CA PRO A 341 6.50 21.68 28.32
C PRO A 341 7.82 21.94 29.03
N LYS A 342 7.79 22.69 30.12
CA LYS A 342 8.98 22.78 30.99
C LYS A 342 9.32 21.40 31.51
N ALA A 343 10.58 21.06 31.41
CA ALA A 343 11.09 19.75 31.77
C ALA A 343 12.34 19.86 32.61
N ILE A 344 12.53 18.90 33.51
CA ILE A 344 13.81 18.64 34.23
C ILE A 344 14.26 17.23 33.95
N LEU A 345 15.56 17.03 33.94
CA LEU A 345 16.19 15.73 33.81
C LEU A 345 16.70 15.24 35.13
N LEU A 346 16.36 14.02 35.52
CA LEU A 346 16.90 13.32 36.66
C LEU A 346 17.76 12.16 36.19
N GLU A 347 18.96 12.04 36.74
CA GLU A 347 19.84 10.91 36.52
C GLU A 347 19.75 9.95 37.72
N LYS A 348 19.86 8.64 37.47
CA LYS A 348 19.66 7.60 38.48
C LYS A 348 20.71 7.67 39.59
N ASP A 349 21.92 8.10 39.28
CA ASP A 349 23.08 8.22 40.18
C ASP A 349 23.21 9.59 40.87
N MET A 350 22.33 10.56 40.60
CA MET A 350 22.27 11.81 41.37
C MET A 350 22.04 11.56 42.84
N GLU A 351 22.61 12.39 43.69
CA GLU A 351 22.32 12.38 45.13
C GLU A 351 20.82 12.63 45.40
N GLN A 352 20.28 11.96 46.41
CA GLN A 352 18.85 12.02 46.72
C GLN A 352 18.38 13.45 47.06
N SER A 353 19.22 14.24 47.74
CA SER A 353 18.96 15.65 48.04
C SER A 353 18.79 16.50 46.79
N ASP A 354 19.62 16.26 45.77
CA ASP A 354 19.60 17.02 44.51
C ASP A 354 18.37 16.65 43.69
N LYS A 355 18.03 15.35 43.62
CA LYS A 355 16.77 14.90 42.98
C LYS A 355 15.56 15.55 43.63
N GLU A 356 15.50 15.58 44.97
CA GLU A 356 14.37 16.20 45.70
C GLU A 356 14.29 17.70 45.44
N ALA A 357 15.41 18.42 45.43
CA ALA A 357 15.46 19.85 45.11
C ALA A 357 14.95 20.18 43.70
N LEU A 358 15.33 19.35 42.70
CA LEU A 358 14.87 19.50 41.33
C LEU A 358 13.37 19.20 41.16
N VAL A 359 12.85 18.24 41.91
CA VAL A 359 11.44 17.81 41.81
C VAL A 359 10.50 18.71 42.63
N GLU A 360 11.00 19.39 43.67
CA GLU A 360 10.19 20.23 44.54
C GLU A 360 9.26 21.22 43.84
N PRO A 361 9.68 21.94 42.76
CA PRO A 361 8.81 22.85 42.03
C PRO A 361 7.61 22.19 41.37
N PHE A 362 7.65 20.89 41.18
CA PHE A 362 6.59 20.12 40.51
C PHE A 362 5.58 19.52 41.51
N TYR A 363 5.87 19.52 42.83
CA TYR A 363 4.93 19.01 43.82
C TYR A 363 3.62 19.81 43.79
N ASN A 364 2.52 19.10 44.03
CA ASN A 364 1.17 19.67 44.03
C ASN A 364 0.73 20.31 42.69
N ASN A 365 1.44 20.01 41.59
CA ASN A 365 1.06 20.40 40.23
C ASN A 365 0.74 19.15 39.39
N PRO A 366 -0.08 19.28 38.37
CA PRO A 366 -0.19 18.27 37.30
C PRO A 366 1.15 18.14 36.56
N LEU A 367 1.59 16.90 36.34
CA LEU A 367 2.89 16.62 35.71
C LEU A 367 2.92 15.28 34.97
N VAL A 368 3.96 15.09 34.18
CA VAL A 368 4.26 13.82 33.50
C VAL A 368 5.65 13.36 33.92
N VAL A 369 5.78 12.09 34.28
CA VAL A 369 7.06 11.43 34.55
C VAL A 369 7.29 10.43 33.43
N LYS A 370 8.44 10.47 32.77
CA LYS A 370 8.76 9.56 31.66
C LYS A 370 10.25 9.27 31.53
N PRO A 371 10.64 8.07 31.08
CA PRO A 371 12.02 7.78 30.69
C PRO A 371 12.47 8.69 29.54
N ARG A 372 13.76 8.95 29.42
CA ARG A 372 14.34 9.82 28.37
C ARG A 372 14.24 9.22 26.98
N ASN A 373 14.61 7.93 26.83
CA ASN A 373 14.82 7.30 25.52
C ASN A 373 13.90 6.09 25.28
N THR A 374 12.65 6.12 25.76
CA THR A 374 11.70 5.04 25.49
C THR A 374 10.61 5.47 24.50
N ASN A 375 10.05 4.48 23.79
CA ASN A 375 9.01 4.67 22.79
C ASN A 375 7.70 3.99 23.21
N TYR A 376 6.61 4.28 22.49
CA TYR A 376 5.27 3.69 22.65
C TYR A 376 4.63 3.88 24.02
N GLY A 377 5.05 4.92 24.79
CA GLY A 377 4.48 5.21 26.10
C GLY A 377 5.01 4.33 27.25
N THR A 378 6.11 3.59 27.02
CA THR A 378 6.73 2.72 28.03
C THR A 378 7.29 3.54 29.19
N GLY A 379 6.92 3.19 30.42
CA GLY A 379 7.42 3.84 31.65
C GLY A 379 6.83 5.23 31.91
N ILE A 380 5.84 5.71 31.15
CA ILE A 380 5.21 7.03 31.30
C ILE A 380 4.12 6.98 32.37
N THR A 381 4.14 7.95 33.29
CA THR A 381 3.06 8.21 34.25
C THR A 381 2.55 9.65 34.06
N VAL A 382 1.25 9.81 33.84
CA VAL A 382 0.59 11.11 33.67
C VAL A 382 -0.27 11.44 34.89
N PHE A 383 0.00 12.56 35.53
CA PHE A 383 -0.82 13.14 36.58
C PHE A 383 -1.55 14.38 36.06
N ALA A 384 -2.77 14.19 35.54
CA ALA A 384 -3.63 15.28 35.08
C ALA A 384 -4.22 16.14 36.22
N LYS A 385 -4.04 15.70 37.45
CA LYS A 385 -4.38 16.41 38.73
C LYS A 385 -3.17 16.44 39.61
N PRO A 386 -3.08 17.39 40.54
CA PRO A 386 -1.98 17.44 41.52
C PRO A 386 -1.75 16.09 42.21
N ALA A 387 -0.52 15.62 42.18
CA ALA A 387 -0.11 14.35 42.78
C ALA A 387 0.68 14.60 44.07
N SER A 388 0.54 13.70 45.03
CA SER A 388 1.33 13.75 46.28
C SER A 388 2.80 13.42 46.01
N LYS A 389 3.72 13.93 46.86
CA LYS A 389 5.15 13.60 46.78
C LYS A 389 5.39 12.09 46.66
N LYS A 390 4.66 11.26 47.43
CA LYS A 390 4.79 9.79 47.36
C LYS A 390 4.43 9.21 45.99
N GLN A 391 3.37 9.71 45.35
CA GLN A 391 2.96 9.23 44.04
C GLN A 391 3.99 9.62 42.98
N ILE A 392 4.52 10.84 43.02
CA ILE A 392 5.55 11.32 42.10
C ILE A 392 6.83 10.50 42.26
N LEU A 393 7.31 10.26 43.49
CA LEU A 393 8.50 9.44 43.73
C LEU A 393 8.32 7.99 43.24
N ASN A 394 7.14 7.41 43.44
CA ASN A 394 6.83 6.09 42.91
C ASN A 394 6.89 6.06 41.37
N ALA A 395 6.36 7.09 40.70
CA ALA A 395 6.41 7.21 39.24
C ALA A 395 7.85 7.40 38.74
N ILE A 396 8.68 8.18 39.44
CA ILE A 396 10.10 8.33 39.13
C ILE A 396 10.84 6.99 39.23
N ASN A 397 10.62 6.26 40.33
CA ASN A 397 11.22 4.94 40.52
C ASN A 397 10.77 3.96 39.42
N TYR A 398 9.50 3.98 39.09
CA TYR A 398 8.97 3.17 37.98
C TYR A 398 9.62 3.53 36.63
N ALA A 399 9.78 4.82 36.33
CA ALA A 399 10.45 5.25 35.11
C ALA A 399 11.93 4.85 35.05
N PHE A 400 12.63 4.84 36.21
CA PHE A 400 14.00 4.36 36.32
C PHE A 400 14.18 2.83 36.14
N GLU A 401 13.11 2.06 36.08
CA GLU A 401 13.18 0.66 35.65
C GLU A 401 13.47 0.51 34.15
N PHE A 402 13.16 1.54 33.35
CA PHE A 402 13.25 1.52 31.90
C PHE A 402 14.43 2.34 31.35
N ASP A 403 14.89 3.38 32.07
CA ASP A 403 16.01 4.24 31.66
C ASP A 403 16.74 4.78 32.90
N ASN A 404 18.03 5.02 32.77
CA ASN A 404 18.82 5.67 33.82
C ASN A 404 18.58 7.19 33.91
N ASN A 405 17.85 7.73 32.97
CA ASN A 405 17.49 9.15 32.85
C ASN A 405 15.96 9.30 32.80
N VAL A 406 15.40 10.13 33.64
CA VAL A 406 13.96 10.35 33.77
C VAL A 406 13.65 11.82 33.62
N LEU A 407 12.66 12.14 32.76
CA LEU A 407 12.12 13.48 32.56
C LEU A 407 10.89 13.67 33.45
N ILE A 408 10.83 14.82 34.12
CA ILE A 408 9.61 15.33 34.74
C ILE A 408 9.20 16.59 33.98
N GLU A 409 7.98 16.58 33.48
CA GLU A 409 7.44 17.66 32.66
C GLU A 409 6.14 18.23 33.22
N GLU A 410 5.88 19.49 32.95
CA GLU A 410 4.57 20.09 33.19
C GLU A 410 3.51 19.32 32.39
N TYR A 411 2.38 19.01 33.02
CA TYR A 411 1.23 18.46 32.30
C TYR A 411 0.59 19.55 31.42
N VAL A 412 0.45 19.27 30.15
CA VAL A 412 -0.25 20.14 29.19
C VAL A 412 -1.66 19.62 29.00
N LYS A 413 -2.65 20.49 29.23
CA LYS A 413 -4.06 20.17 29.01
C LYS A 413 -4.40 20.39 27.54
N GLY A 414 -5.16 19.48 26.94
CA GLY A 414 -5.65 19.62 25.57
C GLY A 414 -5.77 18.29 24.84
N MET A 415 -6.05 18.38 23.57
CA MET A 415 -6.10 17.23 22.65
C MET A 415 -4.77 17.12 21.90
N GLU A 416 -4.34 15.91 21.68
CA GLU A 416 -3.12 15.62 20.95
C GLU A 416 -3.38 15.47 19.45
N TYR A 417 -2.58 16.20 18.66
CA TYR A 417 -2.62 16.16 17.21
C TYR A 417 -1.24 15.79 16.65
N ARG A 418 -1.19 14.84 15.72
CA ARG A 418 -0.01 14.50 14.92
C ARG A 418 -0.03 15.35 13.64
N PHE A 419 0.93 16.24 13.50
CA PHE A 419 1.18 17.01 12.28
C PHE A 419 2.25 16.31 11.45
N LEU A 420 1.91 15.89 10.26
CA LEU A 420 2.85 15.27 9.33
C LEU A 420 3.44 16.32 8.41
N VAL A 421 4.75 16.50 8.49
CA VAL A 421 5.49 17.47 7.67
C VAL A 421 6.37 16.72 6.68
N ILE A 422 6.22 17.05 5.39
CA ILE A 422 7.05 16.51 4.31
C ILE A 422 7.59 17.67 3.49
N ASN A 423 8.90 17.68 3.28
CA ASN A 423 9.62 18.73 2.56
C ASN A 423 9.27 20.15 3.04
N GLY A 424 9.22 20.32 4.36
CA GLY A 424 8.94 21.59 5.01
C GLY A 424 7.49 22.09 4.91
N LYS A 425 6.55 21.21 4.51
CA LYS A 425 5.11 21.50 4.43
C LYS A 425 4.31 20.54 5.28
N CYS A 426 3.44 21.08 6.12
CA CYS A 426 2.46 20.28 6.84
C CYS A 426 1.38 19.83 5.86
N LEU A 427 1.35 18.52 5.59
CA LEU A 427 0.43 17.92 4.62
C LEU A 427 -0.83 17.38 5.27
N SER A 428 -0.73 16.85 6.49
CA SER A 428 -1.84 16.21 7.16
C SER A 428 -1.79 16.47 8.66
N VAL A 429 -2.95 16.51 9.28
CA VAL A 429 -3.12 16.62 10.73
C VAL A 429 -4.10 15.56 11.18
N ALA A 430 -3.65 14.64 12.05
CA ALA A 430 -4.47 13.60 12.64
C ALA A 430 -4.68 13.87 14.14
N HIS A 431 -5.95 13.93 14.57
CA HIS A 431 -6.27 13.82 15.99
C HIS A 431 -6.23 12.35 16.39
N ARG A 432 -5.39 12.00 17.37
CA ARG A 432 -5.31 10.64 17.92
C ARG A 432 -6.34 10.48 19.05
N ARG A 433 -7.49 9.92 18.70
CA ARG A 433 -8.56 9.64 19.66
C ARG A 433 -8.19 8.42 20.52
N ILE A 434 -8.31 8.57 21.83
CA ILE A 434 -8.10 7.49 22.78
C ILE A 434 -9.02 6.31 22.47
N ALA A 435 -8.52 5.08 22.61
CA ALA A 435 -9.30 3.85 22.44
C ALA A 435 -10.63 3.94 23.23
N SER A 436 -11.74 3.71 22.54
CA SER A 436 -13.07 3.87 23.13
C SER A 436 -14.10 2.96 22.44
N VAL A 437 -15.18 2.68 23.13
CA VAL A 437 -16.38 2.05 22.56
C VAL A 437 -17.59 2.94 22.74
N VAL A 438 -18.57 2.79 21.84
CA VAL A 438 -19.84 3.52 21.90
C VAL A 438 -20.95 2.52 22.14
N GLY A 439 -21.76 2.74 23.14
CA GLY A 439 -22.89 1.87 23.50
C GLY A 439 -23.94 1.85 22.39
N ASP A 440 -24.51 0.67 22.17
CA ASP A 440 -25.67 0.43 21.28
C ASP A 440 -26.97 0.18 22.07
N GLY A 441 -26.86 0.17 23.41
CA GLY A 441 -27.96 -0.14 24.32
C GLY A 441 -28.24 -1.64 24.50
N LYS A 442 -27.41 -2.53 23.96
CA LYS A 442 -27.65 -3.98 23.95
C LYS A 442 -26.41 -4.79 24.27
N SER A 443 -25.29 -4.45 23.64
CA SER A 443 -24.03 -5.20 23.73
C SER A 443 -23.24 -4.80 24.99
N THR A 444 -22.53 -5.76 25.55
CA THR A 444 -21.56 -5.52 26.63
C THR A 444 -20.34 -4.78 26.08
N ILE A 445 -19.58 -4.14 26.97
CA ILE A 445 -18.31 -3.49 26.58
C ILE A 445 -17.37 -4.49 25.91
N LYS A 446 -17.32 -5.73 26.40
CA LYS A 446 -16.53 -6.81 25.79
C LYS A 446 -16.93 -7.06 24.34
N GLU A 447 -18.23 -7.25 24.08
CA GLU A 447 -18.74 -7.49 22.73
C GLU A 447 -18.49 -6.30 21.78
N LEU A 448 -18.61 -5.06 22.29
CA LEU A 448 -18.31 -3.85 21.54
C LEU A 448 -16.81 -3.79 21.16
N ILE A 449 -15.89 -4.16 22.08
CA ILE A 449 -14.46 -4.25 21.78
C ILE A 449 -14.18 -5.34 20.73
N GLU A 450 -14.78 -6.51 20.89
CA GLU A 450 -14.61 -7.62 19.94
C GLU A 450 -15.12 -7.27 18.54
N ALA A 451 -16.25 -6.57 18.45
CA ALA A 451 -16.79 -6.07 17.19
C ALA A 451 -15.84 -5.04 16.56
N LYS A 452 -15.37 -4.08 17.34
CA LYS A 452 -14.43 -3.05 16.89
C LYS A 452 -13.11 -3.64 16.38
N ASN A 453 -12.57 -4.64 17.07
CA ASN A 453 -11.33 -5.31 16.68
C ASN A 453 -11.46 -6.11 15.36
N LYS A 454 -12.67 -6.36 14.88
CA LYS A 454 -12.93 -6.97 13.56
C LYS A 454 -12.99 -5.94 12.43
N GLU A 455 -13.05 -4.66 12.74
CA GLU A 455 -13.02 -3.61 11.73
C GLU A 455 -11.66 -3.61 11.00
N PRO A 456 -11.63 -3.51 9.66
CA PRO A 456 -10.39 -3.58 8.88
C PRO A 456 -9.31 -2.61 9.36
N TRP A 457 -9.69 -1.41 9.75
CA TRP A 457 -8.75 -0.41 10.23
C TRP A 457 -8.00 -0.85 11.50
N HIS A 458 -8.71 -1.38 12.49
CA HIS A 458 -8.10 -1.87 13.74
C HIS A 458 -7.22 -3.09 13.52
N PHE A 459 -7.59 -3.94 12.57
CA PHE A 459 -6.87 -5.17 12.29
C PHE A 459 -5.61 -4.96 11.42
N LEU A 460 -5.66 -4.04 10.46
CA LEU A 460 -4.63 -3.91 9.40
C LEU A 460 -3.80 -2.63 9.51
N THR A 461 -4.36 -1.52 9.97
CA THR A 461 -3.67 -0.22 10.07
C THR A 461 -3.36 0.15 11.51
N GLY A 462 -4.34 0.00 12.39
CA GLY A 462 -4.20 0.24 13.83
C GLY A 462 -3.79 -1.03 14.57
N THR A 463 -3.90 -0.97 15.89
CA THR A 463 -3.73 -2.13 16.75
C THR A 463 -5.05 -2.46 17.42
N PRO A 464 -5.45 -3.74 17.47
CA PRO A 464 -6.64 -4.13 18.20
C PRO A 464 -6.58 -3.70 19.67
N VAL A 465 -7.71 -3.28 20.23
CA VAL A 465 -7.84 -2.98 21.65
C VAL A 465 -7.62 -4.26 22.44
N LYS A 466 -6.59 -4.29 23.29
CA LYS A 466 -6.33 -5.41 24.18
C LYS A 466 -7.22 -5.29 25.42
N MET A 467 -7.84 -6.40 25.83
CA MET A 467 -8.60 -6.49 27.09
C MET A 467 -7.66 -6.89 28.24
N ASP A 468 -6.70 -6.03 28.54
CA ASP A 468 -5.65 -6.21 29.53
C ASP A 468 -5.95 -5.46 30.85
N GLU A 469 -5.07 -5.63 31.85
CA GLU A 469 -5.25 -5.03 33.20
C GLU A 469 -5.39 -3.49 33.15
N PRO A 470 -4.62 -2.72 32.33
CA PRO A 470 -4.85 -1.27 32.19
C PRO A 470 -6.27 -0.89 31.77
N VAL A 471 -6.90 -1.68 30.88
CA VAL A 471 -8.29 -1.45 30.48
C VAL A 471 -9.26 -1.79 31.62
N VAL A 472 -9.02 -2.89 32.34
CA VAL A 472 -9.83 -3.27 33.51
C VAL A 472 -9.83 -2.17 34.57
N GLU A 473 -8.64 -1.68 34.94
CA GLU A 473 -8.50 -0.62 35.93
C GLU A 473 -9.15 0.69 35.47
N TYR A 474 -8.97 1.07 34.21
CA TYR A 474 -9.54 2.31 33.70
C TYR A 474 -11.07 2.26 33.58
N LEU A 475 -11.64 1.10 33.24
CA LEU A 475 -13.10 0.89 33.29
C LEU A 475 -13.64 0.98 34.72
N LYS A 476 -12.95 0.38 35.71
CA LYS A 476 -13.35 0.46 37.12
C LYS A 476 -13.39 1.92 37.62
N LEU A 477 -12.40 2.74 37.25
CA LEU A 477 -12.39 4.17 37.62
C LEU A 477 -13.59 4.94 37.06
N GLN A 478 -14.16 4.49 35.93
CA GLN A 478 -15.35 5.06 35.31
C GLN A 478 -16.66 4.40 35.79
N GLY A 479 -16.60 3.40 36.70
CA GLY A 479 -17.76 2.68 37.20
C GLY A 479 -18.27 1.57 36.28
N TYR A 480 -17.44 1.06 35.38
CA TYR A 480 -17.77 0.01 34.42
C TYR A 480 -16.89 -1.23 34.57
N ASN A 481 -17.31 -2.31 33.93
CA ASN A 481 -16.55 -3.52 33.69
C ASN A 481 -16.87 -4.09 32.30
N PHE A 482 -16.23 -5.17 31.88
CA PHE A 482 -16.45 -5.77 30.57
C PHE A 482 -17.89 -6.24 30.29
N ASP A 483 -18.64 -6.62 31.33
CA ASP A 483 -20.03 -7.10 31.23
C ASP A 483 -21.04 -5.95 31.28
N SER A 484 -20.61 -4.70 31.48
CA SER A 484 -21.47 -3.53 31.50
C SER A 484 -22.07 -3.27 30.13
N ILE A 485 -23.40 -3.06 30.06
CA ILE A 485 -24.10 -2.62 28.87
C ILE A 485 -24.22 -1.09 28.89
N LEU A 486 -23.66 -0.43 27.88
CA LEU A 486 -23.67 1.01 27.79
C LEU A 486 -24.98 1.51 27.17
N PRO A 487 -25.56 2.63 27.68
CA PRO A 487 -26.66 3.31 26.99
C PRO A 487 -26.26 3.61 25.54
N LYS A 488 -27.27 3.64 24.65
CA LYS A 488 -27.06 4.01 23.26
C LYS A 488 -26.34 5.37 23.16
N ASP A 489 -25.38 5.47 22.25
CA ASP A 489 -24.56 6.66 21.96
C ASP A 489 -23.64 7.09 23.13
N LYS A 490 -23.59 6.35 24.22
CA LYS A 490 -22.66 6.61 25.32
C LYS A 490 -21.26 6.13 24.97
N ARG A 491 -20.28 7.06 24.88
CA ARG A 491 -18.87 6.73 24.70
C ARG A 491 -18.20 6.47 26.04
N VAL A 492 -17.40 5.40 26.11
CA VAL A 492 -16.55 5.05 27.25
C VAL A 492 -15.13 4.83 26.72
N PHE A 493 -14.17 5.49 27.35
CA PHE A 493 -12.75 5.35 27.00
C PHE A 493 -12.16 4.11 27.68
N LEU A 494 -11.24 3.45 26.99
CA LEU A 494 -10.65 2.19 27.42
C LEU A 494 -9.22 2.33 27.93
N ARG A 495 -8.58 3.49 27.63
CA ARG A 495 -7.20 3.79 28.03
C ARG A 495 -7.03 5.26 28.35
N THR A 496 -5.88 5.62 28.90
CA THR A 496 -5.50 7.00 29.22
C THR A 496 -4.63 7.64 28.15
N ASN A 497 -4.01 6.84 27.27
CA ASN A 497 -3.17 7.33 26.17
C ASN A 497 -3.90 7.27 24.83
N SER A 498 -3.45 8.08 23.86
CA SER A 498 -4.03 8.24 22.53
C SER A 498 -3.31 7.43 21.44
N ASN A 499 -2.37 6.56 21.80
CA ASN A 499 -1.57 5.82 20.84
C ASN A 499 -2.42 4.83 20.02
N CYS A 500 -2.33 4.92 18.70
CA CYS A 500 -2.97 3.97 17.80
C CYS A 500 -2.47 2.54 18.06
N SER A 501 -1.20 2.36 18.48
CA SER A 501 -0.63 1.05 18.86
C SER A 501 -1.29 0.39 20.09
N THR A 502 -2.17 1.09 20.79
CA THR A 502 -2.95 0.58 21.93
C THR A 502 -4.46 0.57 21.67
N GLY A 503 -4.87 0.66 20.41
CA GLY A 503 -6.26 0.66 19.99
C GLY A 503 -6.88 2.05 19.84
N GLY A 504 -6.07 3.12 19.92
CA GLY A 504 -6.52 4.48 19.59
C GLY A 504 -6.84 4.62 18.12
N GLU A 505 -7.57 5.66 17.75
CA GLU A 505 -8.08 5.90 16.40
C GLU A 505 -7.56 7.22 15.83
N SER A 506 -7.35 7.26 14.53
CA SER A 506 -6.94 8.47 13.82
C SER A 506 -8.14 9.17 13.20
N ILE A 507 -8.31 10.44 13.48
CA ILE A 507 -9.34 11.30 12.90
C ILE A 507 -8.65 12.36 12.05
N ASP A 508 -9.01 12.45 10.79
CA ASP A 508 -8.47 13.47 9.90
C ASP A 508 -9.00 14.86 10.29
N MET A 509 -8.05 15.73 10.63
CA MET A 509 -8.32 17.11 11.02
C MET A 509 -7.65 18.11 10.07
N THR A 510 -7.15 17.66 8.93
CA THR A 510 -6.33 18.46 8.03
C THR A 510 -7.01 19.74 7.62
N ASP A 511 -8.25 19.69 7.15
CA ASP A 511 -8.99 20.87 6.69
C ASP A 511 -9.51 21.74 7.83
N TYR A 512 -9.72 21.17 9.01
CA TYR A 512 -10.25 21.87 10.17
C TYR A 512 -9.17 22.56 11.01
N MET A 513 -7.89 22.14 10.87
CA MET A 513 -6.79 22.70 11.65
C MET A 513 -6.37 24.07 11.13
N PRO A 514 -6.37 25.12 11.97
CA PRO A 514 -5.90 26.45 11.58
C PRO A 514 -4.47 26.44 11.04
N THR A 515 -4.22 27.26 10.03
CA THR A 515 -2.91 27.40 9.38
C THR A 515 -1.79 27.77 10.37
N TYR A 516 -2.12 28.49 11.44
CA TYR A 516 -1.17 28.84 12.49
C TYR A 516 -0.44 27.61 13.04
N PHE A 517 -1.17 26.58 13.47
CA PHE A 517 -0.57 25.36 14.04
C PHE A 517 0.21 24.56 12.99
N LYS A 518 -0.25 24.56 11.74
CA LYS A 518 0.50 23.93 10.63
C LYS A 518 1.86 24.62 10.46
N LYS A 519 1.92 25.94 10.58
CA LYS A 519 3.18 26.71 10.53
C LYS A 519 4.09 26.44 11.72
N ILE A 520 3.55 26.16 12.89
CA ILE A 520 4.33 25.74 14.06
C ILE A 520 5.02 24.40 13.78
N ALA A 521 4.28 23.41 13.24
CA ALA A 521 4.86 22.12 12.86
C ALA A 521 5.93 22.26 11.76
N GLU A 522 5.70 23.11 10.75
CA GLU A 522 6.68 23.40 9.70
C GLU A 522 7.96 24.06 10.29
N LYS A 523 7.80 24.95 11.29
CA LYS A 523 8.93 25.56 12.00
C LYS A 523 9.71 24.54 12.83
N ALA A 524 9.01 23.61 13.48
CA ALA A 524 9.64 22.51 14.21
C ALA A 524 10.45 21.62 13.25
N ALA A 525 9.88 21.18 12.14
CA ALA A 525 10.58 20.38 11.14
C ALA A 525 11.85 21.11 10.62
N LYS A 526 11.75 22.42 10.39
CA LYS A 526 12.88 23.26 9.96
C LYS A 526 14.01 23.33 10.99
N ALA A 527 13.69 23.36 12.29
CA ALA A 527 14.70 23.41 13.36
C ALA A 527 15.61 22.17 13.37
N PHE A 528 15.13 21.03 12.87
CA PHE A 528 15.86 19.77 12.74
C PHE A 528 16.33 19.48 11.29
N GLU A 529 16.06 20.38 10.36
CA GLU A 529 16.28 20.17 8.91
C GLU A 529 15.57 18.92 8.38
N ALA A 530 14.51 18.47 9.08
CA ALA A 530 13.78 17.26 8.76
C ALA A 530 13.02 17.38 7.42
N LYS A 531 13.11 16.34 6.60
CA LYS A 531 12.37 16.21 5.34
C LYS A 531 11.07 15.45 5.51
N ILE A 532 11.08 14.42 6.37
CA ILE A 532 9.89 13.65 6.74
C ILE A 532 9.86 13.58 8.26
N CYS A 533 8.86 14.16 8.89
CA CYS A 533 8.69 14.05 10.34
C CYS A 533 7.25 14.18 10.78
N GLY A 534 6.95 13.64 11.96
CA GLY A 534 5.72 13.84 12.68
C GLY A 534 5.94 14.75 13.89
N VAL A 535 5.15 15.79 14.04
CA VAL A 535 5.21 16.70 15.19
C VAL A 535 3.96 16.51 16.03
N ASP A 536 4.12 16.11 17.28
CA ASP A 536 3.03 15.92 18.23
C ASP A 536 2.81 17.20 19.01
N ILE A 537 1.63 17.78 18.86
CA ILE A 537 1.25 19.06 19.47
C ILE A 537 -0.03 18.87 20.29
N ILE A 538 0.00 19.31 21.56
CA ILE A 538 -1.21 19.43 22.37
C ILE A 538 -1.79 20.83 22.21
N ILE A 539 -3.10 20.88 21.95
CA ILE A 539 -3.88 22.09 21.77
C ILE A 539 -5.17 21.96 22.58
N ASP A 540 -5.41 22.89 23.53
CA ASP A 540 -6.64 22.89 24.35
C ASP A 540 -7.83 23.50 23.59
N ASN A 541 -7.58 24.55 22.81
CA ASN A 541 -8.59 25.20 21.98
C ASN A 541 -7.98 25.66 20.66
N ILE A 542 -8.48 25.12 19.54
CA ILE A 542 -7.98 25.45 18.19
C ILE A 542 -8.27 26.90 17.75
N GLU A 543 -9.17 27.61 18.45
CA GLU A 543 -9.45 29.03 18.19
C GLU A 543 -8.44 29.97 18.86
N LYS A 544 -7.58 29.43 19.75
CA LYS A 544 -6.53 30.17 20.45
C LYS A 544 -5.16 29.73 19.95
N GLU A 545 -4.25 30.66 19.82
CA GLU A 545 -2.87 30.37 19.38
C GLU A 545 -1.98 29.81 20.51
N GLU A 546 -2.56 28.99 21.40
CA GLU A 546 -1.90 28.32 22.51
C GLU A 546 -1.61 26.86 22.17
N TYR A 547 -0.37 26.45 22.33
CA TYR A 547 0.06 25.08 22.01
C TYR A 547 1.26 24.64 22.84
N SER A 548 1.53 23.34 22.85
CA SER A 548 2.78 22.80 23.34
C SER A 548 3.23 21.61 22.50
N ILE A 549 4.45 21.65 21.98
CA ILE A 549 5.03 20.52 21.23
C ILE A 549 5.54 19.50 22.23
N ILE A 550 5.06 18.27 22.13
CA ILE A 550 5.44 17.18 23.01
C ILE A 550 6.67 16.47 22.52
N GLU A 551 6.70 16.16 21.21
CA GLU A 551 7.83 15.50 20.56
C GLU A 551 7.85 15.73 19.06
N ILE A 552 9.00 15.48 18.45
CA ILE A 552 9.17 15.35 17.00
C ILE A 552 9.68 13.93 16.70
N ASN A 553 9.11 13.29 15.70
CA ASN A 553 9.37 11.89 15.35
C ASN A 553 10.00 11.82 13.95
N ASP A 554 11.16 11.14 13.83
CA ASP A 554 11.88 10.87 12.58
C ASP A 554 11.23 9.77 11.74
N ASN A 555 10.50 8.87 12.39
CA ASN A 555 9.80 7.75 11.75
C ASN A 555 8.29 7.82 12.04
N PRO A 556 7.58 8.82 11.49
CA PRO A 556 6.15 8.97 11.71
C PRO A 556 5.38 7.83 11.06
N GLY A 557 4.52 7.16 11.82
CA GLY A 557 3.55 6.20 11.30
C GLY A 557 2.48 6.94 10.52
N TYR A 558 2.71 7.29 9.26
CA TYR A 558 1.83 8.13 8.46
C TYR A 558 0.67 7.38 7.78
N SER A 559 0.64 6.06 7.87
CA SER A 559 -0.50 5.28 7.39
C SER A 559 -1.82 5.73 8.02
N ILE A 560 -1.78 6.14 9.27
CA ILE A 560 -2.94 6.71 9.98
C ILE A 560 -3.38 8.08 9.45
N ASN A 561 -2.55 8.79 8.70
CA ASN A 561 -2.84 10.06 8.05
C ASN A 561 -3.40 9.87 6.64
N GLU A 562 -2.96 8.85 5.93
CA GLU A 562 -3.48 8.52 4.60
C GLU A 562 -4.75 7.65 4.68
N TRP A 563 -4.81 6.77 5.68
CA TRP A 563 -5.95 5.89 5.94
C TRP A 563 -6.51 6.14 7.35
N PRO A 564 -7.09 7.31 7.62
CA PRO A 564 -7.65 7.59 8.94
C PRO A 564 -8.84 6.69 9.24
N TYR A 565 -9.15 6.54 10.53
CA TYR A 565 -10.36 5.85 10.96
C TYR A 565 -11.62 6.65 10.60
N GLU A 566 -11.58 7.98 10.77
CA GLU A 566 -12.60 8.91 10.33
C GLU A 566 -11.97 10.01 9.45
N GLY A 567 -12.60 10.33 8.33
CA GLY A 567 -12.15 11.32 7.34
C GLY A 567 -11.60 10.67 6.07
N GLU A 568 -11.13 11.48 5.14
CA GLU A 568 -10.69 11.02 3.81
C GLU A 568 -9.19 10.67 3.78
N GLY A 569 -8.39 11.39 4.57
CA GLY A 569 -6.94 11.28 4.57
C GLY A 569 -6.27 11.95 3.39
N GLU A 570 -4.93 12.05 3.45
CA GLU A 570 -4.11 12.72 2.45
C GLU A 570 -3.23 11.72 1.71
N LYS A 571 -2.88 12.00 0.46
CA LYS A 571 -1.99 11.18 -0.37
C LYS A 571 -0.51 11.38 0.00
N ILE A 572 -0.12 10.77 1.10
CA ILE A 572 1.21 10.92 1.70
C ILE A 572 2.31 10.26 0.85
N GLY A 573 2.06 9.06 0.36
CA GLY A 573 3.02 8.37 -0.50
C GLY A 573 3.34 9.16 -1.76
N ILE A 574 2.35 9.84 -2.36
CA ILE A 574 2.59 10.73 -3.51
C ILE A 574 3.51 11.91 -3.14
N ALA A 575 3.37 12.46 -1.94
CA ALA A 575 4.25 13.55 -1.48
C ALA A 575 5.70 13.06 -1.29
N ILE A 576 5.88 11.83 -0.77
CA ILE A 576 7.20 11.19 -0.65
C ILE A 576 7.79 10.91 -2.02
N LEU A 577 7.01 10.39 -2.97
CA LEU A 577 7.48 10.19 -4.35
C LEU A 577 7.94 11.51 -5.01
N LYS A 578 7.29 12.62 -4.70
CA LYS A 578 7.73 13.96 -5.15
C LYS A 578 9.02 14.40 -4.48
N LEU A 579 9.15 14.20 -3.16
CA LEU A 579 10.37 14.49 -2.42
C LEU A 579 11.58 13.72 -2.99
N LEU A 580 11.34 12.48 -3.43
CA LEU A 580 12.34 11.62 -4.07
C LEU A 580 12.56 11.93 -5.56
N ASP A 581 11.91 12.94 -6.13
CA ASP A 581 11.93 13.29 -7.56
C ASP A 581 11.56 12.11 -8.49
N LEU A 582 10.74 11.19 -8.02
CA LEU A 582 10.25 10.07 -8.83
C LEU A 582 9.01 10.45 -9.64
N LEU A 583 8.39 11.60 -9.34
CA LEU A 583 7.28 12.17 -10.10
C LEU A 583 7.70 13.47 -10.79
N PRO A 584 7.22 13.75 -12.00
CA PRO A 584 7.54 15.00 -12.69
C PRO A 584 6.99 16.19 -11.88
N GLU A 585 7.84 17.18 -11.61
CA GLU A 585 7.38 18.45 -11.05
C GLU A 585 6.30 19.06 -11.93
N LYS A 586 5.22 19.57 -11.31
CA LYS A 586 4.30 20.46 -12.02
C LYS A 586 5.11 21.70 -12.43
N LYS A 587 5.46 21.83 -13.69
CA LYS A 587 5.86 23.14 -14.21
C LYS A 587 4.70 24.08 -13.96
N ILE A 588 4.87 24.94 -12.97
CA ILE A 588 3.97 26.10 -12.74
C ILE A 588 4.08 26.92 -14.02
N LYS A 589 3.02 26.89 -14.83
CA LYS A 589 2.88 27.79 -15.98
C LYS A 589 2.41 29.14 -15.49
#